data_e858e87f907689a1f87f89065968622d
#
_entry.id   e858e87f907689a1f87f89065968622d
#
_cell.length_a   1.000
_cell.length_b   1.000
_cell.length_c   1.000
_cell.angle_alpha   90.00
_cell.angle_beta   90.00
_cell.angle_gamma   90.00
#
_symmetry.space_group_name_H-M   'P 1'
#
loop_
_entity.id
_entity.type
_entity.pdbx_description
1 polymer ?
#
loop_
_entity_poly.entity_id
_entity_poly.type
_entity_poly.pdbx_seq_one_letter_code
_entity_poly.pdbx_strand_id
1 'polypeptide(L)'
;LRKLTYFVAVSIDGFIGDPSGDANSFMRFVDEEFLEFLKTEYPETVSAAGRRFLGFGDDVPNQKFDTVIQGMGSYQLGLDEGVPSPYGHMREYVASRSLGESPDPNVEIIEDDLLGKVRALKAEEGELGIWLCGGAQIAGQLADEVDELVLKTYPVLLGSGMPMFAGVESAVSDFELTSSRVFGNGVVVRKYARLREKE
;
A
#
# COMPACT_ATOMS: atom_id res chain seq x y z
N LEU A 1 6.47 14.54 12.13
CA LEU A 1 6.87 13.59 11.10
C LEU A 1 5.65 12.99 10.41
N ARG A 2 5.68 12.87 9.09
CA ARG A 2 4.64 12.19 8.30
C ARG A 2 4.69 10.68 8.60
N LYS A 3 3.52 10.04 8.63
CA LYS A 3 3.43 8.61 8.93
C LYS A 3 3.61 7.77 7.68
N LEU A 4 4.37 6.67 7.80
CA LEU A 4 4.40 5.60 6.81
C LEU A 4 3.32 4.57 7.17
N THR A 5 2.33 4.41 6.31
CA THR A 5 1.22 3.48 6.50
C THR A 5 1.29 2.35 5.47
N TYR A 6 1.38 1.11 5.92
CA TYR A 6 1.23 -0.04 5.05
C TYR A 6 -0.26 -0.36 4.90
N PHE A 7 -0.85 0.08 3.79
CA PHE A 7 -2.24 -0.17 3.43
C PHE A 7 -2.28 -1.30 2.41
N VAL A 8 -2.74 -2.48 2.82
CA VAL A 8 -2.59 -3.71 2.03
C VAL A 8 -3.78 -4.65 2.16
N ALA A 9 -4.08 -5.37 1.07
CA ALA A 9 -5.00 -6.50 1.05
C ALA A 9 -4.26 -7.75 1.55
N VAL A 10 -4.92 -8.54 2.39
CA VAL A 10 -4.33 -9.73 3.01
C VAL A 10 -5.36 -10.85 3.15
N SER A 11 -4.94 -12.10 2.97
CA SER A 11 -5.74 -13.28 3.27
C SER A 11 -5.89 -13.51 4.78
N ILE A 12 -6.81 -14.38 5.19
CA ILE A 12 -6.98 -14.75 6.61
C ILE A 12 -5.66 -15.28 7.20
N ASP A 13 -4.88 -16.01 6.40
CA ASP A 13 -3.62 -16.64 6.80
C ASP A 13 -2.38 -15.77 6.50
N GLY A 14 -2.56 -14.46 6.23
CA GLY A 14 -1.47 -13.48 6.25
C GLY A 14 -0.70 -13.29 4.95
N PHE A 15 -1.24 -13.72 3.81
CA PHE A 15 -0.61 -13.54 2.51
C PHE A 15 -1.22 -12.38 1.72
N ILE A 16 -0.40 -11.62 1.00
CA ILE A 16 -0.82 -10.49 0.16
C ILE A 16 -1.05 -10.89 -1.31
N GLY A 17 -0.82 -12.13 -1.65
CA GLY A 17 -1.01 -12.73 -2.97
C GLY A 17 -0.61 -14.20 -2.92
N ASP A 18 -0.86 -14.91 -4.00
CA ASP A 18 -0.41 -16.30 -4.17
C ASP A 18 1.13 -16.39 -4.29
N PRO A 19 1.73 -17.57 -4.46
CA PRO A 19 3.18 -17.69 -4.63
C PRO A 19 3.77 -16.94 -5.84
N SER A 20 2.96 -16.61 -6.85
CA SER A 20 3.37 -15.77 -7.98
C SER A 20 3.19 -14.27 -7.73
N GLY A 21 2.54 -13.89 -6.62
CA GLY A 21 2.19 -12.52 -6.27
C GLY A 21 0.84 -12.06 -6.83
N ASP A 22 0.06 -12.96 -7.43
CA ASP A 22 -1.28 -12.64 -7.92
C ASP A 22 -2.26 -12.48 -6.76
N ALA A 23 -2.95 -11.33 -6.72
CA ALA A 23 -3.96 -10.97 -5.73
C ALA A 23 -5.40 -11.03 -6.29
N ASN A 24 -5.62 -11.55 -7.49
CA ASN A 24 -6.94 -11.57 -8.14
C ASN A 24 -8.01 -12.31 -7.33
N SER A 25 -7.61 -13.26 -6.48
CA SER A 25 -8.54 -13.98 -5.59
C SER A 25 -9.30 -13.06 -4.62
N PHE A 26 -8.79 -11.85 -4.35
CA PHE A 26 -9.44 -10.85 -3.49
C PHE A 26 -10.50 -10.05 -4.25
N MET A 27 -10.37 -9.88 -5.56
CA MET A 27 -11.21 -8.98 -6.35
C MET A 27 -12.70 -9.33 -6.33
N ARG A 28 -13.05 -10.61 -6.16
CA ARG A 28 -14.46 -11.06 -6.05
C ARG A 28 -15.20 -10.51 -4.83
N PHE A 29 -14.49 -9.96 -3.85
CA PHE A 29 -15.07 -9.36 -2.65
C PHE A 29 -15.17 -7.83 -2.74
N VAL A 30 -14.74 -7.24 -3.85
CA VAL A 30 -14.83 -5.78 -4.07
C VAL A 30 -16.24 -5.47 -4.59
N ASP A 31 -17.16 -5.31 -3.67
CA ASP A 31 -18.57 -4.96 -3.93
C ASP A 31 -18.81 -3.45 -3.77
N GLU A 32 -20.06 -3.03 -3.97
CA GLU A 32 -20.46 -1.62 -3.93
C GLU A 32 -20.19 -0.98 -2.55
N GLU A 33 -20.48 -1.69 -1.46
CA GLU A 33 -20.25 -1.20 -0.10
C GLU A 33 -18.75 -0.96 0.15
N PHE A 34 -17.91 -1.91 -0.26
CA PHE A 34 -16.48 -1.81 -0.08
C PHE A 34 -15.85 -0.74 -1.01
N LEU A 35 -16.34 -0.60 -2.24
CA LEU A 35 -15.95 0.47 -3.15
C LEU A 35 -16.30 1.84 -2.60
N GLU A 36 -17.49 2.02 -2.02
CA GLU A 36 -17.88 3.29 -1.40
C GLU A 36 -16.97 3.64 -0.21
N PHE A 37 -16.58 2.65 0.58
CA PHE A 37 -15.57 2.85 1.62
C PHE A 37 -14.23 3.34 1.06
N LEU A 38 -13.72 2.72 -0.02
CA LEU A 38 -12.47 3.18 -0.65
C LEU A 38 -12.62 4.60 -1.22
N LYS A 39 -13.76 4.91 -1.84
CA LYS A 39 -14.06 6.23 -2.41
C LYS A 39 -14.05 7.34 -1.37
N THR A 40 -14.57 7.06 -0.17
CA THR A 40 -14.77 8.07 0.87
C THR A 40 -13.58 8.19 1.81
N GLU A 41 -12.95 7.06 2.16
CA GLU A 41 -11.91 7.01 3.19
C GLU A 41 -10.49 7.00 2.60
N TYR A 42 -10.31 6.39 1.41
CA TYR A 42 -9.00 6.17 0.78
C TYR A 42 -9.04 6.37 -0.75
N PRO A 43 -9.64 7.47 -1.26
CA PRO A 43 -9.82 7.67 -2.71
C PRO A 43 -8.50 7.63 -3.48
N GLU A 44 -7.42 8.07 -2.87
CA GLU A 44 -6.08 8.10 -3.46
C GLU A 44 -5.49 6.71 -3.71
N THR A 45 -5.96 5.67 -3.01
CA THR A 45 -5.48 4.30 -3.21
C THR A 45 -6.11 3.60 -4.40
N VAL A 46 -7.07 4.22 -5.04
CA VAL A 46 -7.65 3.75 -6.30
C VAL A 46 -6.79 4.23 -7.46
N SER A 47 -6.28 3.30 -8.26
CA SER A 47 -5.42 3.59 -9.41
C SER A 47 -6.13 4.45 -10.47
N ALA A 48 -5.38 5.11 -11.34
CA ALA A 48 -5.91 5.92 -12.43
C ALA A 48 -6.91 5.15 -13.32
N ALA A 49 -6.63 3.86 -13.59
CA ALA A 49 -7.55 2.98 -14.32
C ALA A 49 -8.83 2.72 -13.52
N GLY A 50 -8.71 2.40 -12.23
CA GLY A 50 -9.84 2.20 -11.33
C GLY A 50 -10.68 3.47 -11.16
N ARG A 51 -10.06 4.64 -11.03
CA ARG A 51 -10.75 5.94 -10.95
C ARG A 51 -11.60 6.20 -12.19
N ARG A 52 -11.06 5.97 -13.39
CA ARG A 52 -11.81 6.09 -14.65
C ARG A 52 -12.99 5.12 -14.69
N PHE A 53 -12.77 3.86 -14.33
CA PHE A 53 -13.83 2.85 -14.30
C PHE A 53 -14.96 3.20 -13.32
N LEU A 54 -14.63 3.75 -12.17
CA LEU A 54 -15.57 4.12 -11.11
C LEU A 54 -16.17 5.54 -11.29
N GLY A 55 -15.78 6.26 -12.34
CA GLY A 55 -16.26 7.62 -12.60
C GLY A 55 -15.79 8.66 -11.58
N PHE A 56 -14.61 8.46 -10.98
CA PHE A 56 -13.99 9.50 -10.14
C PHE A 56 -13.56 10.67 -11.00
N GLY A 57 -13.87 11.89 -10.56
CA GLY A 57 -13.26 13.08 -11.11
C GLY A 57 -11.78 13.20 -10.71
N ASP A 58 -10.99 13.89 -11.51
CA ASP A 58 -9.59 14.20 -11.18
C ASP A 58 -9.50 15.16 -9.97
N ASP A 59 -10.60 15.79 -9.62
CA ASP A 59 -10.77 16.75 -8.52
C ASP A 59 -11.04 16.11 -7.15
N VAL A 60 -11.19 14.77 -7.07
CA VAL A 60 -11.38 14.09 -5.79
C VAL A 60 -10.10 14.21 -4.94
N PRO A 61 -10.13 14.93 -3.80
CA PRO A 61 -8.94 15.19 -3.01
C PRO A 61 -8.44 13.93 -2.31
N ASN A 62 -7.13 13.84 -2.15
CA ASN A 62 -6.50 12.82 -1.30
C ASN A 62 -6.93 13.04 0.16
N GLN A 63 -7.20 11.95 0.88
CA GLN A 63 -7.72 11.99 2.25
C GLN A 63 -6.67 11.60 3.30
N LYS A 64 -5.82 10.63 2.99
CA LYS A 64 -4.87 10.05 3.94
C LYS A 64 -3.43 10.15 3.46
N PHE A 65 -3.21 10.06 2.15
CA PHE A 65 -1.88 9.98 1.56
C PHE A 65 -1.72 10.96 0.39
N ASP A 66 -0.55 11.57 0.27
CA ASP A 66 -0.13 12.36 -0.89
C ASP A 66 1.09 11.77 -1.60
N THR A 67 1.62 10.69 -1.05
CA THR A 67 2.83 10.03 -1.52
C THR A 67 2.63 8.52 -1.48
N VAL A 68 3.02 7.83 -2.54
CA VAL A 68 3.00 6.36 -2.60
C VAL A 68 4.40 5.81 -2.90
N ILE A 69 4.75 4.72 -2.21
CA ILE A 69 5.98 3.95 -2.44
C ILE A 69 5.58 2.53 -2.79
N GLN A 70 6.04 2.07 -3.94
CA GLN A 70 5.77 0.73 -4.44
C GLN A 70 7.05 0.04 -4.89
N GLY A 71 7.09 -1.28 -4.78
CA GLY A 71 8.16 -2.10 -5.35
C GLY A 71 7.90 -2.36 -6.83
N MET A 72 8.93 -2.86 -7.53
CA MET A 72 8.85 -3.15 -8.96
C MET A 72 7.69 -4.11 -9.31
N GLY A 73 7.42 -5.13 -8.48
CA GLY A 73 6.32 -6.08 -8.73
C GLY A 73 4.95 -5.41 -8.74
N SER A 74 4.70 -4.47 -7.82
CA SER A 74 3.45 -3.70 -7.79
C SER A 74 3.37 -2.72 -8.96
N TYR A 75 4.47 -2.07 -9.31
CA TYR A 75 4.55 -1.12 -10.41
C TYR A 75 4.38 -1.79 -11.77
N GLN A 76 4.89 -3.02 -11.94
CA GLN A 76 4.80 -3.79 -13.17
C GLN A 76 3.34 -4.00 -13.62
N LEU A 77 2.41 -4.14 -12.67
CA LEU A 77 0.99 -4.28 -12.99
C LEU A 77 0.46 -3.07 -13.77
N GLY A 78 0.84 -1.86 -13.35
CA GLY A 78 0.49 -0.63 -14.08
C GLY A 78 1.14 -0.56 -15.46
N LEU A 79 2.40 -0.96 -15.58
CA LEU A 79 3.11 -1.01 -16.87
C LEU A 79 2.45 -2.00 -17.84
N ASP A 80 2.05 -3.17 -17.37
CA ASP A 80 1.39 -4.20 -18.16
C ASP A 80 0.00 -3.74 -18.66
N GLU A 81 -0.67 -2.88 -17.88
CA GLU A 81 -1.93 -2.23 -18.26
C GLU A 81 -1.73 -0.98 -19.15
N GLY A 82 -0.49 -0.61 -19.45
CA GLY A 82 -0.16 0.61 -20.21
C GLY A 82 -0.37 1.91 -19.42
N VAL A 83 -0.34 1.83 -18.09
CA VAL A 83 -0.51 2.96 -17.17
C VAL A 83 0.78 3.16 -16.36
N PRO A 84 1.78 3.88 -16.91
CA PRO A 84 3.09 4.03 -16.28
C PRO A 84 3.11 4.95 -15.03
N SER A 85 2.03 5.69 -14.78
CA SER A 85 1.80 6.45 -13.55
C SER A 85 0.42 6.08 -12.99
N PRO A 86 0.30 4.91 -12.30
CA PRO A 86 -0.98 4.44 -11.80
C PRO A 86 -1.59 5.31 -10.70
N TYR A 87 -0.78 6.12 -10.04
CA TYR A 87 -1.20 7.01 -8.94
C TYR A 87 -0.75 8.46 -9.17
N GLY A 88 -0.84 8.97 -10.40
CA GLY A 88 -0.37 10.30 -10.80
C GLY A 88 -1.02 11.50 -10.05
N HIS A 89 -2.04 11.24 -9.23
CA HIS A 89 -2.63 12.20 -8.30
C HIS A 89 -1.86 12.28 -6.95
N MET A 90 -0.80 11.50 -6.80
CA MET A 90 0.16 11.53 -5.69
C MET A 90 1.58 11.64 -6.21
N ARG A 91 2.54 11.89 -5.32
CA ARG A 91 3.97 11.70 -5.60
C ARG A 91 4.25 10.21 -5.65
N GLU A 92 4.74 9.72 -6.79
CA GLU A 92 4.98 8.30 -7.00
C GLU A 92 6.46 7.95 -6.92
N TYR A 93 6.78 6.96 -6.09
CA TYR A 93 8.12 6.40 -5.95
C TYR A 93 8.10 4.89 -6.20
N VAL A 94 9.06 4.41 -6.96
CA VAL A 94 9.24 2.97 -7.24
C VAL A 94 10.63 2.53 -6.80
N ALA A 95 10.67 1.61 -5.84
CA ALA A 95 11.93 0.99 -5.43
C ALA A 95 12.32 -0.10 -6.43
N SER A 96 13.35 0.17 -7.24
CA SER A 96 13.86 -0.77 -8.23
C SER A 96 15.34 -0.52 -8.52
N ARG A 97 16.15 -1.56 -8.44
CA ARG A 97 17.57 -1.53 -8.80
C ARG A 97 17.82 -1.83 -10.29
N SER A 98 16.81 -2.21 -11.04
CA SER A 98 16.95 -2.68 -12.41
C SER A 98 16.18 -1.85 -13.44
N LEU A 99 15.26 -0.99 -13.03
CA LEU A 99 14.44 -0.23 -13.98
C LEU A 99 15.19 0.98 -14.58
N GLY A 100 16.12 1.58 -13.81
CA GLY A 100 16.86 2.78 -14.22
C GLY A 100 15.95 4.01 -14.27
N GLU A 101 15.13 4.14 -15.31
CA GLU A 101 14.19 5.26 -15.49
C GLU A 101 12.76 4.76 -15.68
N SER A 102 11.81 5.51 -15.16
CA SER A 102 10.39 5.30 -15.43
C SER A 102 10.02 5.82 -16.82
N PRO A 103 9.12 5.15 -17.55
CA PRO A 103 8.55 5.71 -18.77
C PRO A 103 7.67 6.95 -18.53
N ASP A 104 7.29 7.25 -17.30
CA ASP A 104 6.56 8.46 -16.93
C ASP A 104 7.43 9.35 -16.03
N PRO A 105 7.61 10.63 -16.36
CA PRO A 105 8.46 11.56 -15.60
C PRO A 105 7.89 11.90 -14.20
N ASN A 106 6.64 11.58 -13.90
CA ASN A 106 6.04 11.78 -12.59
C ASN A 106 6.41 10.69 -11.59
N VAL A 107 7.03 9.60 -12.05
CA VAL A 107 7.45 8.47 -11.22
C VAL A 107 8.94 8.53 -10.99
N GLU A 108 9.35 8.71 -9.74
CA GLU A 108 10.75 8.71 -9.33
C GLU A 108 11.20 7.28 -8.95
N ILE A 109 12.32 6.84 -9.53
CA ILE A 109 12.91 5.54 -9.20
C ILE A 109 13.89 5.71 -8.04
N ILE A 110 13.71 4.86 -7.02
CA ILE A 110 14.64 4.72 -5.89
C ILE A 110 15.50 3.50 -6.19
N GLU A 111 16.71 3.70 -6.70
CA GLU A 111 17.65 2.63 -7.03
C GLU A 111 18.35 2.10 -5.79
N ASP A 112 18.82 3.02 -4.95
CA ASP A 112 19.57 2.75 -3.73
C ASP A 112 18.98 3.51 -2.54
N ASP A 113 19.35 3.11 -1.33
CA ASP A 113 18.99 3.76 -0.06
C ASP A 113 17.48 4.03 0.10
N LEU A 114 16.67 3.02 -0.12
CA LEU A 114 15.22 3.10 0.12
C LEU A 114 14.90 3.61 1.53
N LEU A 115 15.66 3.15 2.53
CA LEU A 115 15.46 3.53 3.92
C LEU A 115 15.72 5.03 4.16
N GLY A 116 16.83 5.55 3.65
CA GLY A 116 17.17 6.98 3.73
C GLY A 116 16.15 7.85 3.01
N LYS A 117 15.70 7.42 1.81
CA LYS A 117 14.64 8.13 1.09
C LYS A 117 13.34 8.21 1.89
N VAL A 118 12.90 7.10 2.47
CA VAL A 118 11.67 7.07 3.28
C VAL A 118 11.80 7.96 4.51
N ARG A 119 12.92 7.93 5.20
CA ARG A 119 13.18 8.82 6.36
C ARG A 119 13.16 10.29 5.97
N ALA A 120 13.74 10.65 4.82
CA ALA A 120 13.67 12.00 4.29
C ALA A 120 12.23 12.43 3.99
N LEU A 121 11.43 11.58 3.34
CA LEU A 121 10.02 11.85 3.07
C LEU A 121 9.19 11.99 4.36
N LYS A 122 9.48 11.18 5.39
CA LYS A 122 8.83 11.29 6.70
C LYS A 122 9.18 12.60 7.42
N ALA A 123 10.37 13.14 7.19
CA ALA A 123 10.83 14.38 7.80
C ALA A 123 10.27 15.65 7.14
N GLU A 124 9.71 15.54 5.94
CA GLU A 124 9.06 16.67 5.27
C GLU A 124 7.84 17.17 6.06
N GLU A 125 7.53 18.45 5.93
CA GLU A 125 6.27 19.01 6.39
C GLU A 125 5.12 18.56 5.50
N GLY A 126 3.96 18.26 6.09
CA GLY A 126 2.77 17.83 5.38
C GLY A 126 1.72 17.26 6.32
N GLU A 127 0.46 17.41 5.97
CA GLU A 127 -0.67 16.90 6.76
C GLU A 127 -0.99 15.44 6.42
N LEU A 128 -0.75 15.04 5.17
CA LEU A 128 -1.02 13.69 4.67
C LEU A 128 0.19 12.77 4.86
N GLY A 129 -0.10 11.48 4.98
CA GLY A 129 0.89 10.43 5.18
C GLY A 129 1.51 9.92 3.88
N ILE A 130 2.32 8.89 4.03
CA ILE A 130 2.97 8.15 2.96
C ILE A 130 2.36 6.75 2.93
N TRP A 131 1.86 6.34 1.77
CA TRP A 131 1.35 4.99 1.56
C TRP A 131 2.47 4.06 1.11
N LEU A 132 2.76 3.03 1.90
CA LEU A 132 3.50 1.86 1.46
C LEU A 132 2.51 0.93 0.76
N CYS A 133 2.55 0.90 -0.58
CA CYS A 133 1.69 0.04 -1.39
C CYS A 133 2.13 -1.43 -1.31
N GLY A 134 3.43 -1.65 -1.21
CA GLY A 134 4.04 -2.97 -1.20
C GLY A 134 4.89 -3.20 -2.48
N GLY A 135 5.38 -4.39 -2.80
CA GLY A 135 5.14 -5.69 -2.17
C GLY A 135 6.00 -6.04 -0.96
N ALA A 136 6.03 -7.35 -0.72
CA ALA A 136 6.62 -7.94 0.48
C ALA A 136 8.09 -7.56 0.73
N GLN A 137 8.89 -7.46 -0.33
CA GLN A 137 10.33 -7.17 -0.23
C GLN A 137 10.61 -5.77 0.31
N ILE A 138 9.94 -4.74 -0.23
CA ILE A 138 10.11 -3.38 0.27
C ILE A 138 9.44 -3.19 1.62
N ALA A 139 8.31 -3.86 1.86
CA ALA A 139 7.68 -3.86 3.18
C ALA A 139 8.61 -4.44 4.24
N GLY A 140 9.32 -5.54 3.93
CA GLY A 140 10.31 -6.13 4.82
C GLY A 140 11.47 -5.18 5.12
N GLN A 141 12.03 -4.51 4.11
CA GLN A 141 13.11 -3.53 4.29
C GLN A 141 12.67 -2.32 5.13
N LEU A 142 11.40 -1.95 5.07
CA LEU A 142 10.84 -0.80 5.77
C LEU A 142 10.06 -1.17 7.04
N ALA A 143 10.12 -2.43 7.49
CA ALA A 143 9.32 -2.91 8.60
C ALA A 143 9.41 -2.04 9.85
N ASP A 144 10.60 -1.56 10.21
CA ASP A 144 10.83 -0.71 11.38
C ASP A 144 10.36 0.75 11.19
N GLU A 145 10.21 1.19 9.94
CA GLU A 145 9.74 2.53 9.60
C GLU A 145 8.20 2.63 9.52
N VAL A 146 7.50 1.51 9.41
CA VAL A 146 6.04 1.46 9.36
C VAL A 146 5.47 1.96 10.69
N ASP A 147 4.71 3.05 10.63
CA ASP A 147 4.03 3.65 11.78
C ASP A 147 2.61 3.12 11.94
N GLU A 148 1.94 2.81 10.83
CA GLU A 148 0.56 2.31 10.84
C GLU A 148 0.41 1.13 9.87
N LEU A 149 -0.46 0.19 10.25
CA LEU A 149 -0.94 -0.88 9.38
C LEU A 149 -2.43 -0.69 9.14
N VAL A 150 -2.83 -0.70 7.87
CA VAL A 150 -4.26 -0.78 7.49
C VAL A 150 -4.44 -2.06 6.70
N LEU A 151 -4.95 -3.08 7.38
CA LEU A 151 -5.10 -4.42 6.85
C LEU A 151 -6.53 -4.63 6.35
N LYS A 152 -6.69 -4.78 5.04
CA LYS A 152 -7.93 -5.23 4.42
C LYS A 152 -7.88 -6.76 4.37
N THR A 153 -8.42 -7.41 5.41
CA THR A 153 -8.42 -8.87 5.52
C THR A 153 -9.62 -9.43 4.76
N TYR A 154 -9.32 -10.14 3.69
CA TYR A 154 -10.30 -10.82 2.86
C TYR A 154 -10.57 -12.24 3.40
N PRO A 155 -11.82 -12.75 3.33
CA PRO A 155 -12.18 -14.08 3.84
C PRO A 155 -11.71 -15.20 2.89
N VAL A 156 -10.40 -15.23 2.64
CA VAL A 156 -9.71 -16.17 1.74
C VAL A 156 -8.57 -16.84 2.48
N LEU A 157 -8.48 -18.16 2.37
CA LEU A 157 -7.33 -18.95 2.77
C LEU A 157 -6.50 -19.26 1.52
N LEU A 158 -5.22 -18.88 1.51
CA LEU A 158 -4.30 -19.17 0.40
C LEU A 158 -3.42 -20.40 0.67
N GLY A 159 -3.14 -20.72 1.94
CA GLY A 159 -2.30 -21.85 2.35
C GLY A 159 -0.81 -21.63 2.12
N SER A 160 -0.45 -20.96 1.05
CA SER A 160 0.91 -20.48 0.76
C SER A 160 0.83 -19.23 -0.11
N GLY A 161 1.85 -18.39 -0.09
CA GLY A 161 1.82 -17.18 -0.88
C GLY A 161 2.91 -16.19 -0.53
N MET A 162 2.77 -14.98 -1.02
CA MET A 162 3.64 -13.86 -0.71
C MET A 162 3.29 -13.32 0.68
N PRO A 163 4.24 -13.32 1.65
CA PRO A 163 3.98 -12.80 2.99
C PRO A 163 3.79 -11.28 2.97
N MET A 164 3.21 -10.71 4.02
CA MET A 164 3.12 -9.25 4.17
C MET A 164 4.50 -8.59 4.20
N PHE A 165 5.45 -9.21 4.90
CA PHE A 165 6.81 -8.74 5.04
C PHE A 165 7.78 -9.87 4.70
N ALA A 166 8.64 -9.69 3.70
CA ALA A 166 9.66 -10.66 3.34
C ALA A 166 11.04 -10.23 3.85
N GLY A 167 11.84 -11.20 4.29
CA GLY A 167 13.23 -10.98 4.70
C GLY A 167 13.37 -10.23 6.03
N VAL A 168 12.32 -10.16 6.84
CA VAL A 168 12.40 -9.58 8.19
C VAL A 168 12.99 -10.59 9.14
N GLU A 169 14.01 -10.19 9.89
CA GLU A 169 14.50 -10.97 11.02
C GLU A 169 13.45 -11.00 12.14
N SER A 170 13.48 -12.07 12.93
CA SER A 170 12.53 -12.22 14.05
C SER A 170 12.73 -11.11 15.08
N ALA A 171 11.82 -10.14 15.07
CA ALA A 171 11.76 -9.06 16.04
C ALA A 171 10.29 -8.82 16.43
N VAL A 172 10.04 -8.61 17.71
CA VAL A 172 8.71 -8.30 18.21
C VAL A 172 8.48 -6.80 18.08
N SER A 173 7.36 -6.44 17.46
CA SER A 173 6.88 -5.05 17.40
C SER A 173 5.43 -5.02 17.82
N ASP A 174 5.11 -4.16 18.76
CA ASP A 174 3.76 -4.03 19.29
C ASP A 174 2.97 -2.96 18.55
N PHE A 175 1.70 -3.25 18.32
CA PHE A 175 0.75 -2.36 17.68
C PHE A 175 -0.55 -2.31 18.48
N GLU A 176 -1.13 -1.12 18.58
CA GLU A 176 -2.45 -0.90 19.14
C GLU A 176 -3.50 -0.92 18.03
N LEU A 177 -4.59 -1.67 18.21
CA LEU A 177 -5.76 -1.61 17.34
C LEU A 177 -6.49 -0.28 17.57
N THR A 178 -6.49 0.60 16.56
CA THR A 178 -7.14 1.92 16.65
C THR A 178 -8.55 1.94 16.05
N SER A 179 -8.82 1.09 15.07
CA SER A 179 -10.18 0.91 14.54
C SER A 179 -10.34 -0.44 13.83
N SER A 180 -11.60 -0.89 13.72
CA SER A 180 -11.97 -2.02 12.89
C SER A 180 -13.34 -1.79 12.25
N ARG A 181 -13.52 -2.22 10.98
CA ARG A 181 -14.77 -2.17 10.25
C ARG A 181 -15.00 -3.50 9.56
N VAL A 182 -16.19 -4.06 9.76
CA VAL A 182 -16.64 -5.31 9.13
C VAL A 182 -17.62 -4.96 8.01
N PHE A 183 -17.43 -5.57 6.85
CA PHE A 183 -18.28 -5.39 5.67
C PHE A 183 -19.19 -6.61 5.46
N GLY A 184 -20.32 -6.39 4.80
CA GLY A 184 -21.31 -7.44 4.53
C GLY A 184 -20.75 -8.61 3.69
N ASN A 185 -19.73 -8.36 2.87
CA ASN A 185 -19.03 -9.37 2.07
C ASN A 185 -18.01 -10.19 2.86
N GLY A 186 -17.84 -9.94 4.17
CA GLY A 186 -16.88 -10.65 5.03
C GLY A 186 -15.48 -10.04 5.08
N VAL A 187 -15.20 -8.98 4.33
CA VAL A 187 -13.93 -8.23 4.47
C VAL A 187 -13.91 -7.50 5.81
N VAL A 188 -12.76 -7.50 6.47
CA VAL A 188 -12.52 -6.74 7.70
C VAL A 188 -11.34 -5.80 7.48
N VAL A 189 -11.58 -4.50 7.63
CA VAL A 189 -10.51 -3.50 7.63
C VAL A 189 -10.13 -3.17 9.07
N ARG A 190 -8.86 -3.37 9.40
CA ARG A 190 -8.30 -3.07 10.73
C ARG A 190 -7.17 -2.08 10.60
N LYS A 191 -7.20 -1.06 11.44
CA LYS A 191 -6.13 -0.09 11.55
C LYS A 191 -5.38 -0.28 12.86
N TYR A 192 -4.05 -0.34 12.76
CA TYR A 192 -3.15 -0.44 13.89
C TYR A 192 -2.14 0.69 13.87
N ALA A 193 -1.79 1.22 15.04
CA ALA A 193 -0.70 2.16 15.25
C ALA A 193 0.44 1.46 15.99
N ARG A 194 1.68 1.69 15.54
CA ARG A 194 2.87 1.14 16.21
C ARG A 194 3.02 1.76 17.59
N LEU A 195 3.20 0.91 18.59
CA LEU A 195 3.63 1.32 19.91
C LEU A 195 5.15 1.48 19.90
N ARG A 196 5.64 2.71 20.02
CA ARG A 196 7.06 2.98 20.22
C ARG A 196 7.28 3.21 21.72
N GLU A 197 8.33 2.61 22.28
CA GLU A 197 8.72 2.93 23.66
C GLU A 197 8.93 4.45 23.76
N LYS A 198 8.36 5.04 24.80
CA LYS A 198 8.63 6.46 25.09
C LYS A 198 10.06 6.54 25.59
N GLU A 199 10.93 7.19 24.83
CA GLU A 199 12.25 7.60 25.30
C GLU A 199 12.15 8.50 26.53
#